data_61a6346eff7adc4773ceced61f9e776d
#
_entry.id   61a6346eff7adc4773ceced61f9e776d
#
_cell.length_a   1.000
_cell.length_b   1.000
_cell.length_c   1.000
_cell.angle_alpha   90.00
_cell.angle_beta   90.00
_cell.angle_gamma   90.00
#
_symmetry.space_group_name_H-M   'P 1'
#
loop_
_entity.id
_entity.type
_entity.pdbx_description
1 polymer ?
#
loop_
_entity_poly.entity_id
_entity_poly.type
_entity_poly.pdbx_seq_one_letter_code
_entity_poly.pdbx_strand_id
1 'polypeptide(L)'
;FAVTFAAAPGQPPIRILCVPCAAGEEPYSVAMTLMEAGLDAHQFRIEAADVCRAALAKAEAATYSANAFRADDLSFRDRWFHVQQATARLDDRVRRQVHFFRGNLLDDAFAADREPYDVIFCRNVLIYLTAEARGQVERTIDRLLAPDGLLVLGAAEPPILKAPWTPAAGNSVFTLRRGPRPGDSAAAPMLPRRPPVDPRPNNPAMPGPAAEAAAQNGPREPFSVDDLLREAEALANDGRHAEALALCRRNESSTAPCPRMFFLMGMLHQAVGDLDRAESCLHKTLYLDADHDEALLALAVVATRRGDDRRAETYRRSAARVLERKGSS
;
A
#
# COMPACT_ATOMS: atom_id res chain seq x y z
N PHE A 1 5.20 0.12 9.54
CA PHE A 1 4.47 1.40 9.42
C PHE A 1 4.22 2.03 10.80
N ALA A 2 3.55 1.34 11.71
CA ALA A 2 3.23 1.86 13.05
C ALA A 2 4.45 2.16 13.93
N VAL A 3 5.55 1.43 13.76
CA VAL A 3 6.79 1.61 14.57
C VAL A 3 7.51 2.93 14.26
N THR A 4 7.31 3.49 13.08
CA THR A 4 7.98 4.74 12.67
C THR A 4 7.31 5.98 13.28
N PHE A 5 6.05 5.88 13.71
CA PHE A 5 5.23 6.98 14.22
C PHE A 5 4.83 6.80 15.69
N ALA A 6 5.62 6.13 16.50
CA ALA A 6 5.38 6.11 17.96
C ALA A 6 5.46 7.55 18.49
N ALA A 7 4.31 8.20 18.60
CA ALA A 7 4.21 9.54 19.16
C ALA A 7 4.71 9.50 20.62
N ALA A 8 5.79 10.21 20.91
CA ALA A 8 6.21 10.42 22.28
C ALA A 8 5.11 11.20 23.04
N PRO A 9 4.94 11.00 24.35
CA PRO A 9 3.98 11.75 25.14
C PRO A 9 4.16 13.27 24.94
N GLY A 10 3.09 13.96 24.55
CA GLY A 10 3.11 15.41 24.32
C GLY A 10 3.37 15.85 22.88
N GLN A 11 3.52 14.93 21.94
CA GLN A 11 3.58 15.27 20.50
C GLN A 11 2.16 15.49 19.94
N PRO A 12 2.01 16.35 18.90
CA PRO A 12 0.75 16.51 18.20
C PRO A 12 0.30 15.19 17.57
N PRO A 13 -1.00 14.98 17.35
CA PRO A 13 -1.50 13.77 16.72
C PRO A 13 -0.99 13.62 15.29
N ILE A 14 -0.69 12.40 14.88
CA ILE A 14 -0.33 12.07 13.50
C ILE A 14 -1.51 12.40 12.59
N ARG A 15 -1.29 13.22 11.59
CA ARG A 15 -2.31 13.64 10.63
C ARG A 15 -2.23 12.78 9.37
N ILE A 16 -3.32 12.12 9.04
CA ILE A 16 -3.40 11.18 7.93
C ILE A 16 -4.51 11.62 6.98
N LEU A 17 -4.24 11.63 5.69
CA LEU A 17 -5.21 11.84 4.63
C LEU A 17 -5.35 10.57 3.79
N CYS A 18 -6.59 10.12 3.57
CA CYS A 18 -6.92 9.08 2.60
C CYS A 18 -7.72 9.69 1.46
N VAL A 19 -7.19 9.67 0.22
CA VAL A 19 -7.85 10.28 -0.94
C VAL A 19 -7.45 9.61 -2.27
N PRO A 20 -8.41 9.13 -3.07
CA PRO A 20 -9.83 9.02 -2.77
C PRO A 20 -10.11 7.92 -1.74
N CYS A 21 -11.15 8.09 -0.93
CA CYS A 21 -11.46 7.14 0.14
C CYS A 21 -12.58 6.14 -0.20
N ALA A 22 -13.23 6.28 -1.34
CA ALA A 22 -14.35 5.46 -1.80
C ALA A 22 -15.40 5.24 -0.69
N ALA A 23 -15.77 3.98 -0.39
CA ALA A 23 -16.75 3.65 0.65
C ALA A 23 -16.13 3.52 2.07
N GLY A 24 -14.89 3.98 2.27
CA GLY A 24 -14.27 4.10 3.58
C GLY A 24 -13.48 2.89 4.03
N GLU A 25 -13.33 1.87 3.22
CA GLU A 25 -12.61 0.65 3.59
C GLU A 25 -11.14 0.93 3.96
N GLU A 26 -10.46 1.79 3.18
CA GLU A 26 -9.06 2.13 3.41
C GLU A 26 -8.87 2.95 4.69
N PRO A 27 -9.52 4.11 4.91
CA PRO A 27 -9.29 4.91 6.11
C PRO A 27 -9.67 4.16 7.39
N TYR A 28 -10.70 3.32 7.36
CA TYR A 28 -11.04 2.49 8.51
C TYR A 28 -10.04 1.37 8.76
N SER A 29 -9.47 0.77 7.70
CA SER A 29 -8.39 -0.21 7.85
C SER A 29 -7.14 0.43 8.47
N VAL A 30 -6.81 1.65 8.06
CA VAL A 30 -5.72 2.43 8.66
C VAL A 30 -6.00 2.68 10.15
N ALA A 31 -7.21 3.11 10.51
CA ALA A 31 -7.59 3.36 11.90
C ALA A 31 -7.47 2.10 12.75
N MET A 32 -8.03 0.97 12.30
CA MET A 32 -7.93 -0.31 13.00
C MET A 32 -6.47 -0.73 13.21
N THR A 33 -5.65 -0.64 12.17
CA THR A 33 -4.22 -1.00 12.23
C THR A 33 -3.46 -0.14 13.25
N LEU A 34 -3.71 1.16 13.31
CA LEU A 34 -3.06 2.05 14.27
C LEU A 34 -3.49 1.73 15.72
N MET A 35 -4.77 1.46 15.93
CA MET A 35 -5.28 1.05 17.24
C MET A 35 -4.74 -0.32 17.67
N GLU A 36 -4.60 -1.28 16.76
CA GLU A 36 -3.97 -2.58 17.01
C GLU A 36 -2.48 -2.47 17.32
N ALA A 37 -1.82 -1.48 16.71
CA ALA A 37 -0.43 -1.15 17.03
C ALA A 37 -0.26 -0.43 18.39
N GLY A 38 -1.35 -0.21 19.13
CA GLY A 38 -1.34 0.38 20.46
C GLY A 38 -1.39 1.90 20.50
N LEU A 39 -1.74 2.57 19.39
CA LEU A 39 -1.94 4.02 19.42
C LEU A 39 -3.33 4.34 20.01
N ASP A 40 -3.34 5.28 20.94
CA ASP A 40 -4.58 5.82 21.49
C ASP A 40 -5.29 6.75 20.49
N ALA A 41 -6.60 6.89 20.67
CA ALA A 41 -7.47 7.69 19.81
C ALA A 41 -7.04 9.17 19.64
N HIS A 42 -6.32 9.73 20.59
CA HIS A 42 -5.83 11.12 20.56
C HIS A 42 -4.47 11.27 19.87
N GLN A 43 -3.78 10.17 19.57
CA GLN A 43 -2.45 10.19 18.96
C GLN A 43 -2.47 10.25 17.43
N PHE A 44 -3.63 10.07 16.82
CA PHE A 44 -3.79 10.20 15.36
C PHE A 44 -5.15 10.74 14.97
N ARG A 45 -5.23 11.33 13.79
CA ARG A 45 -6.44 11.82 13.17
C ARG A 45 -6.44 11.48 11.70
N ILE A 46 -7.50 10.85 11.23
CA ILE A 46 -7.65 10.49 9.82
C ILE A 46 -8.72 11.39 9.19
N GLU A 47 -8.33 12.07 8.12
CA GLU A 47 -9.25 12.77 7.24
C GLU A 47 -9.34 11.98 5.93
N ALA A 48 -10.56 11.84 5.40
CA ALA A 48 -10.80 11.02 4.23
C ALA A 48 -11.69 11.78 3.23
N ALA A 49 -11.27 11.85 1.98
CA ALA A 49 -11.96 12.63 0.97
C ALA A 49 -12.30 11.79 -0.27
N ASP A 50 -13.48 12.10 -0.85
CA ASP A 50 -13.87 11.60 -2.15
C ASP A 50 -14.71 12.64 -2.90
N VAL A 51 -14.72 12.59 -4.21
CA VAL A 51 -15.56 13.44 -5.06
C VAL A 51 -17.01 12.95 -5.07
N CYS A 52 -17.21 11.65 -4.89
CA CYS A 52 -18.49 10.96 -4.99
C CYS A 52 -19.28 11.01 -3.67
N ARG A 53 -20.39 11.76 -3.66
CA ARG A 53 -21.28 11.86 -2.49
C ARG A 53 -21.86 10.51 -2.06
N ALA A 54 -22.21 9.65 -3.02
CA ALA A 54 -22.78 8.34 -2.72
C ALA A 54 -21.76 7.42 -2.04
N ALA A 55 -20.48 7.50 -2.43
CA ALA A 55 -19.39 6.78 -1.78
C ALA A 55 -19.20 7.28 -0.34
N LEU A 56 -19.14 8.60 -0.13
CA LEU A 56 -19.04 9.19 1.21
C LEU A 56 -20.20 8.80 2.13
N ALA A 57 -21.43 8.79 1.62
CA ALA A 57 -22.59 8.34 2.41
C ALA A 57 -22.46 6.88 2.86
N LYS A 58 -21.92 5.99 2.00
CA LYS A 58 -21.60 4.60 2.39
C LYS A 58 -20.48 4.55 3.42
N ALA A 59 -19.44 5.34 3.24
CA ALA A 59 -18.32 5.44 4.18
C ALA A 59 -18.78 5.89 5.57
N GLU A 60 -19.62 6.93 5.65
CA GLU A 60 -20.20 7.41 6.89
C GLU A 60 -21.13 6.39 7.57
N ALA A 61 -21.91 5.63 6.78
CA ALA A 61 -22.73 4.53 7.28
C ALA A 61 -21.88 3.42 7.90
N ALA A 62 -20.68 3.21 7.39
CA ALA A 62 -19.71 2.20 7.87
C ALA A 62 -20.34 0.80 8.04
N THR A 63 -21.19 0.43 7.09
CA THR A 63 -21.89 -0.86 7.07
C THR A 63 -21.53 -1.59 5.79
N TYR A 64 -20.98 -2.77 5.91
CA TYR A 64 -20.39 -3.51 4.81
C TYR A 64 -21.03 -4.88 4.66
N SER A 65 -21.15 -5.36 3.43
CA SER A 65 -21.54 -6.74 3.13
C SER A 65 -20.36 -7.71 3.28
N ALA A 66 -20.64 -9.00 3.22
CA ALA A 66 -19.61 -10.04 3.28
C ALA A 66 -18.50 -9.85 2.22
N ASN A 67 -18.82 -9.28 1.06
CA ASN A 67 -17.88 -9.04 -0.03
C ASN A 67 -16.77 -8.00 0.28
N ALA A 68 -16.94 -7.19 1.32
CA ALA A 68 -15.91 -6.26 1.78
C ALA A 68 -14.79 -6.97 2.57
N PHE A 69 -15.05 -8.17 3.07
CA PHE A 69 -14.13 -8.95 3.89
C PHE A 69 -13.45 -10.03 3.03
N ARG A 70 -12.30 -9.68 2.45
CA ARG A 70 -11.59 -10.53 1.46
C ARG A 70 -10.38 -11.27 2.03
N ALA A 71 -10.04 -11.04 3.30
CA ALA A 71 -8.95 -11.73 3.96
C ALA A 71 -9.37 -13.13 4.40
N ASP A 72 -8.44 -14.08 4.38
CA ASP A 72 -8.70 -15.45 4.89
C ASP A 72 -8.83 -15.44 6.41
N ASP A 73 -8.07 -14.59 7.10
CA ASP A 73 -8.24 -14.31 8.53
C ASP A 73 -9.24 -13.18 8.74
N LEU A 74 -10.40 -13.50 9.24
CA LEU A 74 -11.46 -12.56 9.60
C LEU A 74 -11.49 -12.20 11.10
N SER A 75 -10.46 -12.52 11.86
CA SER A 75 -10.39 -12.21 13.29
C SER A 75 -10.54 -10.71 13.61
N PHE A 76 -10.06 -9.85 12.70
CA PHE A 76 -10.26 -8.41 12.79
C PHE A 76 -11.74 -8.03 12.68
N ARG A 77 -12.54 -8.74 11.87
CA ARG A 77 -13.98 -8.48 11.71
C ARG A 77 -14.70 -8.69 13.03
N ASP A 78 -14.43 -9.79 13.71
CA ASP A 78 -15.09 -10.12 14.99
C ASP A 78 -14.68 -9.15 16.11
N ARG A 79 -13.51 -8.53 16.00
CA ARG A 79 -12.99 -7.53 16.94
C ARG A 79 -13.58 -6.13 16.71
N TRP A 80 -13.77 -5.75 15.45
CA TRP A 80 -14.07 -4.36 15.08
C TRP A 80 -15.45 -4.16 14.46
N PHE A 81 -16.21 -5.23 14.22
CA PHE A 81 -17.50 -5.14 13.58
C PHE A 81 -18.59 -5.87 14.36
N HIS A 82 -19.77 -5.28 14.35
CA HIS A 82 -21.01 -5.90 14.84
C HIS A 82 -21.73 -6.53 13.64
N VAL A 83 -21.64 -7.86 13.55
CA VAL A 83 -22.25 -8.62 12.45
C VAL A 83 -23.76 -8.73 12.69
N GLN A 84 -24.56 -8.34 11.69
CA GLN A 84 -26.02 -8.45 11.69
C GLN A 84 -26.47 -9.08 10.36
N GLN A 85 -26.89 -10.32 10.40
CA GLN A 85 -27.34 -11.07 9.21
C GLN A 85 -26.28 -11.03 8.07
N ALA A 86 -26.59 -10.36 6.95
CA ALA A 86 -25.72 -10.26 5.76
C ALA A 86 -24.77 -9.06 5.78
N THR A 87 -24.81 -8.21 6.82
CA THR A 87 -24.00 -7.01 6.92
C THR A 87 -23.23 -6.95 8.24
N ALA A 88 -22.15 -6.19 8.25
CA ALA A 88 -21.33 -5.93 9.42
C ALA A 88 -21.14 -4.41 9.58
N ARG A 89 -21.54 -3.87 10.71
CA ARG A 89 -21.37 -2.46 11.04
C ARG A 89 -20.10 -2.27 11.85
N LEU A 90 -19.27 -1.32 11.44
CA LEU A 90 -18.02 -0.99 12.12
C LEU A 90 -18.27 -0.41 13.52
N ASP A 91 -17.43 -0.77 14.49
CA ASP A 91 -17.45 -0.25 15.87
C ASP A 91 -17.29 1.29 15.88
N ASP A 92 -18.07 1.94 16.70
CA ASP A 92 -18.09 3.39 16.81
C ASP A 92 -16.75 3.98 17.33
N ARG A 93 -15.91 3.21 18.01
CA ARG A 93 -14.57 3.63 18.41
C ARG A 93 -13.69 3.90 17.19
N VAL A 94 -13.75 3.03 16.16
CA VAL A 94 -13.00 3.18 14.92
C VAL A 94 -13.61 4.29 14.06
N ARG A 95 -14.95 4.32 13.95
CA ARG A 95 -15.67 5.31 13.14
C ARG A 95 -15.33 6.74 13.54
N ARG A 96 -15.21 7.02 14.84
CA ARG A 96 -14.86 8.36 15.38
C ARG A 96 -13.46 8.83 15.02
N GLN A 97 -12.56 7.95 14.57
CA GLN A 97 -11.20 8.31 14.16
C GLN A 97 -11.13 8.90 12.75
N VAL A 98 -12.20 8.75 11.95
CA VAL A 98 -12.19 9.14 10.54
C VAL A 98 -13.20 10.26 10.30
N HIS A 99 -12.73 11.37 9.73
CA HIS A 99 -13.53 12.51 9.33
C HIS A 99 -13.64 12.58 7.81
N PHE A 100 -14.84 12.34 7.30
CA PHE A 100 -15.10 12.39 5.86
C PHE A 100 -15.43 13.82 5.40
N PHE A 101 -14.94 14.17 4.21
CA PHE A 101 -15.34 15.41 3.55
C PHE A 101 -15.35 15.23 2.02
N ARG A 102 -16.14 16.04 1.35
CA ARG A 102 -16.17 16.03 -0.10
C ARG A 102 -15.05 16.91 -0.65
N GLY A 103 -14.28 16.37 -1.61
CA GLY A 103 -13.23 17.14 -2.27
C GLY A 103 -12.79 16.50 -3.57
N ASN A 104 -12.20 17.32 -4.45
CA ASN A 104 -11.63 16.88 -5.70
C ASN A 104 -10.13 17.20 -5.71
N LEU A 105 -9.29 16.18 -5.85
CA LEU A 105 -7.81 16.33 -5.92
C LEU A 105 -7.33 17.23 -7.08
N LEU A 106 -8.16 17.40 -8.11
CA LEU A 106 -7.88 18.27 -9.25
C LEU A 106 -8.24 19.74 -8.98
N ASP A 107 -8.82 20.04 -7.81
CA ASP A 107 -9.11 21.41 -7.41
C ASP A 107 -7.89 22.01 -6.69
N ASP A 108 -7.40 23.16 -7.15
CA ASP A 108 -6.27 23.84 -6.51
C ASP A 108 -6.60 24.27 -5.07
N ALA A 109 -7.89 24.49 -4.77
CA ALA A 109 -8.37 24.80 -3.42
C ALA A 109 -8.61 23.56 -2.56
N PHE A 110 -8.38 22.34 -3.07
CA PHE A 110 -8.56 21.13 -2.28
C PHE A 110 -7.77 21.16 -0.98
N ALA A 111 -8.47 21.11 0.15
CA ALA A 111 -7.88 21.13 1.50
C ALA A 111 -6.89 22.30 1.75
N ALA A 112 -7.09 23.46 1.11
CA ALA A 112 -6.17 24.60 1.19
C ALA A 112 -6.14 25.26 2.59
N ASP A 113 -7.20 25.07 3.37
CA ASP A 113 -7.38 25.56 4.74
C ASP A 113 -6.85 24.60 5.81
N ARG A 114 -6.29 23.46 5.40
CA ARG A 114 -5.83 22.42 6.32
C ARG A 114 -4.32 22.46 6.51
N GLU A 115 -3.91 22.08 7.70
CA GLU A 115 -2.49 21.89 8.00
C GLU A 115 -1.94 20.68 7.24
N PRO A 116 -0.62 20.63 6.97
CA PRO A 116 0.01 19.52 6.28
C PRO A 116 -0.22 18.18 6.98
N TYR A 117 -0.21 17.10 6.20
CA TYR A 117 -0.38 15.73 6.66
C TYR A 117 0.95 15.01 6.78
N ASP A 118 1.12 14.21 7.84
CA ASP A 118 2.29 13.36 8.03
C ASP A 118 2.27 12.14 7.09
N VAL A 119 1.06 11.68 6.73
CA VAL A 119 0.88 10.55 5.81
C VAL A 119 -0.29 10.86 4.87
N ILE A 120 -0.06 10.66 3.58
CA ILE A 120 -1.12 10.72 2.56
C ILE A 120 -1.22 9.36 1.89
N PHE A 121 -2.40 8.73 1.97
CA PHE A 121 -2.77 7.59 1.14
C PHE A 121 -3.45 8.11 -0.11
N CYS A 122 -2.82 7.91 -1.27
CA CYS A 122 -3.39 8.25 -2.57
C CYS A 122 -3.27 7.03 -3.48
N ARG A 123 -4.22 6.10 -3.33
CA ARG A 123 -4.13 4.78 -3.94
C ARG A 123 -5.23 4.57 -4.97
N ASN A 124 -4.84 3.88 -6.05
CA ASN A 124 -5.76 3.42 -7.09
C ASN A 124 -6.54 4.55 -7.80
N VAL A 125 -5.92 5.72 -7.98
CA VAL A 125 -6.52 6.87 -8.68
C VAL A 125 -5.65 7.38 -9.83
N LEU A 126 -4.32 7.43 -9.67
CA LEU A 126 -3.43 8.00 -10.68
C LEU A 126 -3.46 7.22 -12.00
N ILE A 127 -3.73 5.93 -11.91
CA ILE A 127 -3.85 5.02 -13.07
C ILE A 127 -5.00 5.40 -14.01
N TYR A 128 -6.02 6.09 -13.53
CA TYR A 128 -7.18 6.53 -14.33
C TYR A 128 -7.00 7.92 -14.93
N LEU A 129 -6.02 8.70 -14.47
CA LEU A 129 -5.86 10.09 -14.83
C LEU A 129 -4.99 10.27 -16.09
N THR A 130 -5.25 11.35 -16.82
CA THR A 130 -4.35 11.82 -17.89
C THR A 130 -3.02 12.31 -17.30
N ALA A 131 -1.99 12.44 -18.13
CA ALA A 131 -0.68 12.92 -17.68
C ALA A 131 -0.75 14.34 -17.07
N GLU A 132 -1.62 15.20 -17.61
CA GLU A 132 -1.86 16.55 -17.10
C GLU A 132 -2.53 16.51 -15.72
N ALA A 133 -3.61 15.76 -15.57
CA ALA A 133 -4.32 15.59 -14.32
C ALA A 133 -3.43 14.97 -13.23
N ARG A 134 -2.55 14.01 -13.60
CA ARG A 134 -1.54 13.45 -12.68
C ARG A 134 -0.62 14.53 -12.14
N GLY A 135 -0.08 15.37 -13.03
CA GLY A 135 0.79 16.48 -12.60
C GLY A 135 0.08 17.47 -11.67
N GLN A 136 -1.23 17.66 -11.81
CA GLN A 136 -2.01 18.49 -10.88
C GLN A 136 -2.20 17.79 -9.52
N VAL A 137 -2.52 16.49 -9.51
CA VAL A 137 -2.59 15.72 -8.27
C VAL A 137 -1.25 15.69 -7.55
N GLU A 138 -0.14 15.50 -8.27
CA GLU A 138 1.20 15.57 -7.67
C GLU A 138 1.47 16.92 -6.98
N ARG A 139 1.14 18.03 -7.62
CA ARG A 139 1.29 19.36 -6.99
C ARG A 139 0.41 19.51 -5.76
N THR A 140 -0.83 19.02 -5.81
CA THR A 140 -1.75 19.03 -4.67
C THR A 140 -1.20 18.21 -3.50
N ILE A 141 -0.73 16.99 -3.76
CA ILE A 141 -0.11 16.12 -2.74
C ILE A 141 1.16 16.79 -2.18
N ASP A 142 2.02 17.32 -3.05
CA ASP A 142 3.25 17.99 -2.62
C ASP A 142 2.99 19.19 -1.71
N ARG A 143 1.92 19.93 -1.93
CA ARG A 143 1.49 21.03 -1.07
C ARG A 143 0.95 20.55 0.28
N LEU A 144 0.23 19.45 0.28
CA LEU A 144 -0.45 18.93 1.48
C LEU A 144 0.42 18.05 2.36
N LEU A 145 1.50 17.49 1.82
CA LEU A 145 2.39 16.59 2.58
C LEU A 145 3.36 17.40 3.45
N ALA A 146 3.50 17.03 4.71
CA ALA A 146 4.52 17.59 5.60
C ALA A 146 5.95 17.38 5.03
N PRO A 147 6.95 18.18 5.43
CA PRO A 147 8.31 18.05 4.89
C PRO A 147 8.89 16.64 4.95
N ASP A 148 8.72 15.95 6.08
CA ASP A 148 9.16 14.57 6.29
C ASP A 148 8.04 13.53 6.12
N GLY A 149 6.92 13.95 5.51
CA GLY A 149 5.74 13.13 5.37
C GLY A 149 5.91 11.95 4.41
N LEU A 150 4.99 11.01 4.51
CA LEU A 150 4.95 9.80 3.69
C LEU A 150 3.78 9.83 2.71
N LEU A 151 4.06 9.56 1.44
CA LEU A 151 3.06 9.30 0.42
C LEU A 151 2.96 7.78 0.21
N VAL A 152 1.77 7.23 0.41
CA VAL A 152 1.48 5.80 0.18
C VAL A 152 0.62 5.67 -1.06
N LEU A 153 1.08 4.88 -2.03
CA LEU A 153 0.44 4.68 -3.32
C LEU A 153 -0.08 3.25 -3.49
N GLY A 154 -0.93 3.03 -4.46
CA GLY A 154 -1.27 1.69 -4.94
C GLY A 154 -0.10 1.06 -5.69
N ALA A 155 -0.10 -0.27 -5.79
CA ALA A 155 1.02 -1.05 -6.33
C ALA A 155 1.44 -0.65 -7.76
N ALA A 156 0.50 -0.19 -8.58
CA ALA A 156 0.74 0.18 -9.98
C ALA A 156 1.11 1.66 -10.19
N GLU A 157 1.15 2.47 -9.12
CA GLU A 157 1.21 3.93 -9.24
C GLU A 157 2.61 4.55 -9.08
N PRO A 158 3.55 4.01 -8.27
CA PRO A 158 4.86 4.65 -8.12
C PRO A 158 5.59 4.96 -9.42
N PRO A 159 5.55 4.10 -10.46
CA PRO A 159 6.18 4.39 -11.75
C PRO A 159 5.53 5.52 -12.54
N ILE A 160 4.35 5.99 -12.12
CA ILE A 160 3.57 7.03 -12.82
C ILE A 160 4.01 8.43 -12.38
N LEU A 161 4.50 8.54 -11.13
CA LEU A 161 4.95 9.82 -10.58
C LEU A 161 6.24 10.29 -11.25
N LYS A 162 6.35 11.61 -11.36
CA LYS A 162 7.58 12.28 -11.80
C LYS A 162 8.44 12.62 -10.59
N ALA A 163 9.75 12.81 -10.82
CA ALA A 163 10.64 13.32 -9.77
C ALA A 163 10.06 14.58 -9.09
N PRO A 164 10.27 14.83 -7.79
CA PRO A 164 11.35 14.26 -6.97
C PRO A 164 10.86 13.28 -5.86
N TRP A 165 10.22 12.21 -6.18
CA TRP A 165 9.80 11.21 -5.20
C TRP A 165 10.83 10.10 -5.03
N THR A 166 11.15 9.72 -3.79
CA THR A 166 12.09 8.66 -3.46
C THR A 166 11.46 7.65 -2.50
N PRO A 167 11.84 6.37 -2.56
CA PRO A 167 11.38 5.37 -1.59
C PRO A 167 11.68 5.81 -0.15
N ALA A 168 10.71 5.64 0.75
CA ALA A 168 10.78 6.16 2.11
C ALA A 168 11.77 5.41 3.02
N ALA A 169 11.94 4.11 2.83
CA ALA A 169 12.88 3.29 3.58
C ALA A 169 13.46 2.22 2.66
N GLY A 170 14.79 2.14 2.60
CA GLY A 170 15.52 1.12 1.85
C GLY A 170 15.02 0.95 0.43
N ASN A 171 13.96 0.23 0.23
CA ASN A 171 13.39 -0.09 -1.06
C ASN A 171 11.85 -0.21 -1.02
N SER A 172 11.16 0.55 -0.17
CA SER A 172 9.70 0.56 -0.19
C SER A 172 9.18 1.01 -1.55
N VAL A 173 8.50 0.13 -2.28
CA VAL A 173 7.98 0.42 -3.64
C VAL A 173 6.75 1.32 -3.58
N PHE A 174 5.99 1.27 -2.49
CA PHE A 174 4.69 1.91 -2.39
C PHE A 174 4.64 3.10 -1.45
N THR A 175 5.68 3.29 -0.65
CA THR A 175 5.79 4.40 0.29
C THR A 175 6.94 5.30 -0.13
N LEU A 176 6.60 6.54 -0.43
CA LEU A 176 7.53 7.52 -0.97
C LEU A 176 7.69 8.70 -0.01
N ARG A 177 8.85 9.34 -0.08
CA ARG A 177 9.13 10.65 0.51
C ARG A 177 9.45 11.66 -0.57
N ARG A 178 9.29 12.93 -0.23
CA ARG A 178 9.78 14.02 -1.08
C ARG A 178 11.30 13.90 -1.23
N GLY A 179 11.78 13.83 -2.46
CA GLY A 179 13.22 13.87 -2.76
C GLY A 179 13.78 15.28 -2.70
N PRO A 180 15.11 15.46 -2.70
CA PRO A 180 15.75 16.76 -2.71
C PRO A 180 15.37 17.54 -3.96
N ARG A 181 14.99 18.82 -3.81
CA ARG A 181 14.70 19.70 -4.92
C ARG A 181 15.97 20.39 -5.43
N PRO A 182 16.05 20.69 -6.74
CA PRO A 182 17.10 21.59 -7.23
C PRO A 182 16.97 22.95 -6.53
N GLY A 183 17.88 23.26 -5.62
CA GLY A 183 17.86 24.48 -4.80
C GLY A 183 17.83 24.23 -3.29
N ASP A 184 17.51 23.06 -2.82
CA ASP A 184 17.60 22.66 -1.41
C ASP A 184 19.06 22.37 -1.04
N SER A 185 19.95 23.36 -1.25
CA SER A 185 21.33 23.27 -0.79
C SER A 185 21.37 23.56 0.70
N ALA A 186 21.67 22.53 1.48
CA ALA A 186 22.26 22.55 2.80
C ALA A 186 21.52 23.31 3.91
N ALA A 187 20.53 22.67 4.50
CA ALA A 187 20.37 22.62 5.95
C ALA A 187 19.61 21.35 6.30
N ALA A 188 20.29 20.21 6.31
CA ALA A 188 19.76 19.04 6.99
C ALA A 188 19.64 19.38 8.47
N PRO A 189 18.43 19.37 9.08
CA PRO A 189 18.33 19.37 10.52
C PRO A 189 18.96 18.04 10.96
N MET A 190 20.10 18.12 11.63
CA MET A 190 20.64 17.00 12.37
C MET A 190 19.60 16.61 13.40
N LEU A 191 18.89 15.51 13.15
CA LEU A 191 18.22 14.79 14.23
C LEU A 191 19.26 14.56 15.34
N PRO A 192 18.94 14.79 16.61
CA PRO A 192 19.88 14.54 17.69
C PRO A 192 20.27 13.07 17.62
N ARG A 193 21.54 12.82 17.32
CA ARG A 193 22.12 11.48 17.40
C ARG A 193 21.89 10.97 18.81
N ARG A 194 21.13 9.86 18.92
CA ARG A 194 21.11 9.07 20.14
C ARG A 194 22.56 8.82 20.54
N PRO A 195 22.93 9.06 21.80
CA PRO A 195 24.27 8.68 22.27
C PRO A 195 24.48 7.19 22.04
N PRO A 196 25.71 6.77 21.69
CA PRO A 196 26.01 5.36 21.52
C PRO A 196 25.71 4.63 22.83
N VAL A 197 24.91 3.59 22.74
CA VAL A 197 24.70 2.64 23.82
C VAL A 197 26.03 1.91 24.00
N ASP A 198 26.67 2.07 25.16
CA ASP A 198 27.87 1.36 25.54
C ASP A 198 27.71 -0.16 25.33
N PRO A 199 28.66 -0.80 24.71
CA PRO A 199 28.66 -2.27 24.62
C PRO A 199 28.83 -2.85 26.00
N ARG A 200 27.87 -3.62 26.46
CA ARG A 200 27.96 -4.40 27.69
C ARG A 200 29.14 -5.39 27.60
N PRO A 201 29.77 -5.68 28.73
CA PRO A 201 31.06 -6.38 28.74
C PRO A 201 30.98 -7.84 28.32
N ASN A 202 32.01 -8.23 27.63
CA ASN A 202 32.46 -9.56 27.29
C ASN A 202 32.02 -10.66 28.27
N ASN A 203 31.37 -11.68 27.75
CA ASN A 203 31.34 -12.98 28.37
C ASN A 203 32.17 -13.98 27.51
N PRO A 204 33.01 -14.80 28.10
CA PRO A 204 34.08 -15.47 27.36
C PRO A 204 33.62 -16.59 26.43
N ALA A 205 34.32 -16.72 25.33
CA ALA A 205 34.15 -17.74 24.32
C ALA A 205 34.22 -19.16 24.89
N MET A 206 33.22 -19.97 24.57
CA MET A 206 33.32 -21.42 24.59
C MET A 206 33.59 -21.93 23.17
N PRO A 207 34.46 -22.93 22.98
CA PRO A 207 34.87 -23.39 21.66
C PRO A 207 33.75 -24.19 20.96
N GLY A 208 33.55 -23.94 19.65
CA GLY A 208 32.66 -24.71 18.82
C GLY A 208 33.18 -26.13 18.53
N PRO A 209 32.27 -27.03 18.20
CA PRO A 209 32.62 -28.12 17.29
C PRO A 209 32.11 -27.81 15.89
N ALA A 210 33.04 -27.83 14.95
CA ALA A 210 32.75 -27.97 13.54
C ALA A 210 32.23 -29.39 13.25
N ALA A 211 31.47 -29.47 12.16
CA ALA A 211 30.96 -30.71 11.57
C ALA A 211 29.72 -31.32 12.24
N GLU A 212 28.58 -30.95 11.67
CA GLU A 212 27.48 -31.87 11.34
C GLU A 212 26.31 -31.07 10.73
N ALA A 213 26.51 -30.57 9.50
CA ALA A 213 25.44 -30.00 8.67
C ALA A 213 25.16 -30.96 7.51
N ALA A 214 24.66 -32.14 7.86
CA ALA A 214 23.98 -33.00 6.89
C ALA A 214 22.84 -33.72 7.60
N ALA A 215 21.66 -33.66 6.96
CA ALA A 215 20.46 -34.41 7.31
C ALA A 215 19.58 -33.85 8.44
N GLN A 216 18.81 -32.79 8.13
CA GLN A 216 17.45 -32.64 8.65
C GLN A 216 16.52 -32.23 7.51
N ASN A 217 16.32 -33.10 6.53
CA ASN A 217 15.18 -33.11 5.65
C ASN A 217 14.08 -33.98 6.30
N GLY A 218 13.39 -33.41 7.28
CA GLY A 218 12.06 -33.87 7.66
C GLY A 218 11.05 -33.35 6.63
N PRO A 219 9.90 -34.01 6.41
CA PRO A 219 8.87 -33.51 5.50
C PRO A 219 8.41 -32.13 6.02
N ARG A 220 8.79 -31.05 5.32
CA ARG A 220 8.20 -29.74 5.53
C ARG A 220 6.73 -29.88 5.19
N GLU A 221 5.86 -29.51 6.13
CA GLU A 221 4.46 -29.32 5.84
C GLU A 221 4.31 -28.44 4.60
N PRO A 222 3.35 -28.72 3.72
CA PRO A 222 3.18 -27.94 2.50
C PRO A 222 2.95 -26.48 2.89
N PHE A 223 3.90 -25.61 2.54
CA PHE A 223 3.79 -24.17 2.69
C PHE A 223 2.45 -23.75 2.07
N SER A 224 1.59 -23.11 2.86
CA SER A 224 0.38 -22.53 2.34
C SER A 224 0.73 -21.46 1.30
N VAL A 225 -0.02 -21.38 0.20
CA VAL A 225 0.16 -20.33 -0.82
C VAL A 225 0.10 -18.95 -0.18
N ASP A 226 -0.70 -18.78 0.85
CA ASP A 226 -0.85 -17.50 1.56
C ASP A 226 0.37 -17.16 2.43
N ASP A 227 1.03 -18.15 3.04
CA ASP A 227 2.28 -17.92 3.77
C ASP A 227 3.41 -17.52 2.81
N LEU A 228 3.47 -18.18 1.64
CA LEU A 228 4.38 -17.84 0.57
C LEU A 228 4.18 -16.41 0.08
N LEU A 229 2.94 -16.03 -0.17
CA LEU A 229 2.60 -14.68 -0.64
C LEU A 229 2.94 -13.63 0.42
N ARG A 230 2.64 -13.88 1.69
CA ARG A 230 2.97 -12.99 2.80
C ARG A 230 4.49 -12.77 2.93
N GLU A 231 5.28 -13.84 2.82
CA GLU A 231 6.75 -13.75 2.86
C GLU A 231 7.28 -13.01 1.63
N ALA A 232 6.76 -13.29 0.43
CA ALA A 232 7.15 -12.60 -0.79
C ALA A 232 6.77 -11.12 -0.78
N GLU A 233 5.59 -10.77 -0.26
CA GLU A 233 5.15 -9.39 -0.07
C GLU A 233 6.02 -8.66 0.96
N ALA A 234 6.40 -9.31 2.06
CA ALA A 234 7.31 -8.75 3.05
C ALA A 234 8.69 -8.45 2.43
N LEU A 235 9.26 -9.39 1.68
CA LEU A 235 10.50 -9.19 0.94
C LEU A 235 10.39 -8.05 -0.10
N ALA A 236 9.26 -7.96 -0.78
CA ALA A 236 8.97 -6.88 -1.72
C ALA A 236 8.92 -5.50 -1.03
N ASN A 237 8.28 -5.43 0.12
CA ASN A 237 8.17 -4.21 0.93
C ASN A 237 9.52 -3.78 1.52
N ASP A 238 10.41 -4.75 1.80
CA ASP A 238 11.80 -4.49 2.18
C ASP A 238 12.70 -4.14 0.98
N GLY A 239 12.13 -4.13 -0.25
CA GLY A 239 12.84 -3.88 -1.50
C GLY A 239 13.74 -5.01 -1.98
N ARG A 240 13.64 -6.16 -1.38
CA ARG A 240 14.38 -7.37 -1.74
C ARG A 240 13.69 -8.10 -2.90
N HIS A 241 13.42 -7.35 -3.99
CA HIS A 241 12.62 -7.82 -5.12
C HIS A 241 13.17 -9.09 -5.78
N ALA A 242 14.52 -9.20 -5.87
CA ALA A 242 15.15 -10.38 -6.42
C ALA A 242 14.89 -11.64 -5.58
N GLU A 243 14.88 -11.50 -4.26
CA GLU A 243 14.60 -12.59 -3.33
C GLU A 243 13.12 -12.96 -3.32
N ALA A 244 12.23 -11.96 -3.36
CA ALA A 244 10.80 -12.18 -3.52
C ALA A 244 10.47 -12.95 -4.81
N LEU A 245 11.08 -12.54 -5.94
CA LEU A 245 10.95 -13.25 -7.21
C LEU A 245 11.51 -14.68 -7.14
N ALA A 246 12.67 -14.88 -6.50
CA ALA A 246 13.26 -16.20 -6.34
C ALA A 246 12.38 -17.11 -5.47
N LEU A 247 11.73 -16.57 -4.44
CA LEU A 247 10.80 -17.28 -3.58
C LEU A 247 9.57 -17.73 -4.38
N CYS A 248 8.92 -16.81 -5.12
CA CYS A 248 7.77 -17.14 -5.97
C CYS A 248 8.12 -18.21 -7.03
N ARG A 249 9.25 -18.06 -7.72
CA ARG A 249 9.68 -19.00 -8.78
C ARG A 249 9.96 -20.40 -8.25
N ARG A 250 10.59 -20.54 -7.08
CA ARG A 250 10.86 -21.85 -6.48
C ARG A 250 9.60 -22.63 -6.16
N ASN A 251 8.51 -21.92 -5.93
CA ASN A 251 7.24 -22.51 -5.53
C ASN A 251 6.20 -22.55 -6.67
N GLU A 252 6.50 -21.95 -7.85
CA GLU A 252 5.58 -21.89 -8.99
C GLU A 252 5.16 -23.30 -9.47
N SER A 253 6.06 -24.28 -9.40
CA SER A 253 5.79 -25.67 -9.83
C SER A 253 5.17 -26.56 -8.74
N SER A 254 5.24 -26.17 -7.49
CA SER A 254 4.75 -26.93 -6.33
C SER A 254 3.41 -26.44 -5.79
N THR A 255 2.94 -25.29 -6.26
CA THR A 255 1.66 -24.72 -5.90
C THR A 255 0.68 -24.73 -7.08
N ALA A 256 -0.62 -24.84 -6.79
CA ALA A 256 -1.63 -24.63 -7.82
C ALA A 256 -1.49 -23.24 -8.44
N PRO A 257 -1.76 -23.05 -9.75
CA PRO A 257 -1.71 -21.76 -10.39
C PRO A 257 -2.56 -20.72 -9.64
N CYS A 258 -1.92 -19.69 -9.09
CA CYS A 258 -2.55 -18.69 -8.25
C CYS A 258 -2.48 -17.30 -8.91
N PRO A 259 -3.62 -16.65 -9.22
CA PRO A 259 -3.64 -15.31 -9.82
C PRO A 259 -2.84 -14.30 -8.99
N ARG A 260 -2.98 -14.31 -7.67
CA ARG A 260 -2.28 -13.40 -6.75
C ARG A 260 -0.76 -13.54 -6.84
N MET A 261 -0.24 -14.77 -7.00
CA MET A 261 1.20 -15.01 -7.14
C MET A 261 1.72 -14.43 -8.45
N PHE A 262 1.04 -14.67 -9.57
CA PHE A 262 1.45 -14.12 -10.86
C PHE A 262 1.31 -12.61 -10.90
N PHE A 263 0.30 -12.04 -10.26
CA PHE A 263 0.16 -10.60 -10.10
C PHE A 263 1.35 -10.00 -9.35
N LEU A 264 1.69 -10.56 -8.18
CA LEU A 264 2.85 -10.13 -7.39
C LEU A 264 4.15 -10.23 -8.20
N MET A 265 4.38 -11.34 -8.90
CA MET A 265 5.56 -11.49 -9.78
C MET A 265 5.57 -10.44 -10.90
N GLY A 266 4.41 -10.12 -11.49
CA GLY A 266 4.26 -9.07 -12.49
C GLY A 266 4.66 -7.71 -11.95
N MET A 267 4.21 -7.37 -10.75
CA MET A 267 4.55 -6.13 -10.06
C MET A 267 6.04 -6.05 -9.72
N LEU A 268 6.62 -7.14 -9.21
CA LEU A 268 8.04 -7.22 -8.91
C LEU A 268 8.92 -7.06 -10.16
N HIS A 269 8.55 -7.71 -11.28
CA HIS A 269 9.25 -7.53 -12.56
C HIS A 269 9.14 -6.09 -13.07
N GLN A 270 7.99 -5.45 -12.90
CA GLN A 270 7.79 -4.05 -13.25
C GLN A 270 8.68 -3.12 -12.40
N ALA A 271 8.81 -3.40 -11.11
CA ALA A 271 9.66 -2.63 -10.17
C ALA A 271 11.14 -2.70 -10.54
N VAL A 272 11.62 -3.88 -10.98
CA VAL A 272 13.03 -4.04 -11.45
C VAL A 272 13.23 -3.63 -12.92
N GLY A 273 12.19 -3.15 -13.61
CA GLY A 273 12.27 -2.67 -14.98
C GLY A 273 12.19 -3.74 -16.07
N ASP A 274 11.96 -5.00 -15.73
CA ASP A 274 11.80 -6.11 -16.66
C ASP A 274 10.35 -6.15 -17.19
N LEU A 275 10.04 -5.26 -18.13
CA LEU A 275 8.69 -5.07 -18.64
C LEU A 275 8.15 -6.28 -19.42
N ASP A 276 9.02 -7.10 -20.03
CA ASP A 276 8.62 -8.28 -20.78
C ASP A 276 8.09 -9.38 -19.85
N ARG A 277 8.81 -9.65 -18.76
CA ARG A 277 8.36 -10.60 -17.76
C ARG A 277 7.19 -10.07 -16.94
N ALA A 278 7.15 -8.77 -16.67
CA ALA A 278 6.00 -8.14 -16.04
C ALA A 278 4.72 -8.39 -16.85
N GLU A 279 4.75 -8.08 -18.14
CA GLU A 279 3.61 -8.30 -19.04
C GLU A 279 3.19 -9.77 -19.09
N SER A 280 4.16 -10.68 -19.20
CA SER A 280 3.89 -12.13 -19.22
C SER A 280 3.18 -12.61 -17.95
N CYS A 281 3.65 -12.20 -16.77
CA CYS A 281 3.03 -12.57 -15.50
C CYS A 281 1.63 -11.97 -15.35
N LEU A 282 1.43 -10.70 -15.73
CA LEU A 282 0.12 -10.05 -15.67
C LEU A 282 -0.89 -10.70 -16.63
N HIS A 283 -0.45 -11.16 -17.80
CA HIS A 283 -1.31 -11.95 -18.69
C HIS A 283 -1.67 -13.31 -18.10
N LYS A 284 -0.74 -13.99 -17.40
CA LYS A 284 -1.07 -15.21 -16.66
C LYS A 284 -2.10 -14.94 -15.56
N THR A 285 -2.00 -13.80 -14.88
CA THR A 285 -3.02 -13.38 -13.90
C THR A 285 -4.40 -13.28 -14.54
N LEU A 286 -4.51 -12.58 -15.68
CA LEU A 286 -5.79 -12.43 -16.40
C LEU A 286 -6.31 -13.74 -16.99
N TYR A 287 -5.41 -14.65 -17.35
CA TYR A 287 -5.82 -15.98 -17.81
C TYR A 287 -6.50 -16.80 -16.70
N LEU A 288 -6.04 -16.64 -15.46
CA LEU A 288 -6.59 -17.35 -14.30
C LEU A 288 -7.77 -16.59 -13.68
N ASP A 289 -7.79 -15.27 -13.75
CA ASP A 289 -8.84 -14.39 -13.27
C ASP A 289 -9.05 -13.26 -14.28
N ALA A 290 -9.99 -13.45 -15.18
CA ALA A 290 -10.31 -12.47 -16.25
C ALA A 290 -10.84 -11.14 -15.72
N ASP A 291 -11.35 -11.12 -14.49
CA ASP A 291 -11.92 -9.95 -13.82
C ASP A 291 -10.95 -9.30 -12.81
N HIS A 292 -9.65 -9.59 -12.94
CA HIS A 292 -8.61 -8.96 -12.12
C HIS A 292 -8.29 -7.54 -12.63
N ASP A 293 -9.04 -6.57 -12.14
CA ASP A 293 -8.95 -5.16 -12.55
C ASP A 293 -7.55 -4.56 -12.31
N GLU A 294 -6.90 -4.88 -11.19
CA GLU A 294 -5.54 -4.40 -10.90
C GLU A 294 -4.51 -4.92 -11.90
N ALA A 295 -4.64 -6.15 -12.40
CA ALA A 295 -3.75 -6.68 -13.43
C ALA A 295 -3.95 -5.97 -14.79
N LEU A 296 -5.20 -5.63 -15.14
CA LEU A 296 -5.49 -4.82 -16.33
C LEU A 296 -4.86 -3.43 -16.21
N LEU A 297 -4.92 -2.81 -15.04
CA LEU A 297 -4.31 -1.51 -14.80
C LEU A 297 -2.78 -1.57 -14.83
N ALA A 298 -2.19 -2.60 -14.25
CA ALA A 298 -0.74 -2.83 -14.32
C ALA A 298 -0.27 -3.02 -15.77
N LEU A 299 -1.03 -3.75 -16.60
CA LEU A 299 -0.76 -3.88 -18.05
C LEU A 299 -0.85 -2.53 -18.77
N ALA A 300 -1.80 -1.67 -18.40
CA ALA A 300 -1.88 -0.32 -18.95
C ALA A 300 -0.62 0.50 -18.64
N VAL A 301 -0.07 0.37 -17.43
CA VAL A 301 1.19 1.02 -17.04
C VAL A 301 2.36 0.46 -17.87
N VAL A 302 2.47 -0.86 -18.02
CA VAL A 302 3.51 -1.49 -18.85
C VAL A 302 3.42 -0.99 -20.29
N ALA A 303 2.22 -0.94 -20.88
CA ALA A 303 2.02 -0.44 -22.24
C ALA A 303 2.41 1.05 -22.37
N THR A 304 2.04 1.90 -21.40
CA THR A 304 2.44 3.31 -21.39
C THR A 304 3.96 3.46 -21.32
N ARG A 305 4.66 2.66 -20.49
CA ARG A 305 6.13 2.69 -20.40
C ARG A 305 6.82 2.27 -21.69
N ARG A 306 6.15 1.48 -22.53
CA ARG A 306 6.63 1.08 -23.85
C ARG A 306 6.25 2.07 -24.95
N GLY A 307 5.51 3.12 -24.64
CA GLY A 307 5.01 4.11 -25.61
C GLY A 307 3.80 3.63 -26.42
N ASP A 308 3.14 2.54 -26.00
CA ASP A 308 1.92 2.03 -26.65
C ASP A 308 0.66 2.56 -25.93
N ASP A 309 0.38 3.84 -26.16
CA ASP A 309 -0.77 4.51 -25.54
C ASP A 309 -2.11 3.92 -25.97
N ARG A 310 -2.20 3.38 -27.19
CA ARG A 310 -3.43 2.74 -27.69
C ARG A 310 -3.76 1.48 -26.88
N ARG A 311 -2.76 0.66 -26.61
CA ARG A 311 -2.90 -0.56 -25.83
C ARG A 311 -3.18 -0.24 -24.36
N ALA A 312 -2.50 0.78 -23.81
CA ALA A 312 -2.73 1.28 -22.47
C ALA A 312 -4.19 1.70 -22.26
N GLU A 313 -4.74 2.45 -23.20
CA GLU A 313 -6.14 2.90 -23.15
C GLU A 313 -7.12 1.72 -23.24
N THR A 314 -6.81 0.71 -24.05
CA THR A 314 -7.63 -0.51 -24.13
C THR A 314 -7.71 -1.24 -22.79
N TYR A 315 -6.58 -1.40 -22.09
CA TYR A 315 -6.54 -2.02 -20.78
C TYR A 315 -7.30 -1.20 -19.72
N ARG A 316 -7.17 0.13 -19.73
CA ARG A 316 -7.91 1.01 -18.81
C ARG A 316 -9.43 0.86 -18.97
N ARG A 317 -9.91 0.86 -20.22
CA ARG A 317 -11.35 0.65 -20.51
C ARG A 317 -11.85 -0.73 -20.05
N SER A 318 -11.00 -1.74 -20.19
CA SER A 318 -11.34 -3.09 -19.74
C SER A 318 -11.43 -3.14 -18.20
N ALA A 319 -10.49 -2.51 -17.48
CA ALA A 319 -10.52 -2.40 -16.04
C ALA A 319 -11.78 -1.64 -15.55
N ALA A 320 -12.11 -0.52 -16.19
CA ALA A 320 -13.32 0.25 -15.85
C ALA A 320 -14.60 -0.60 -15.96
N ARG A 321 -14.73 -1.39 -17.04
CA ARG A 321 -15.87 -2.31 -17.22
C ARG A 321 -15.95 -3.40 -16.15
N VAL A 322 -14.80 -3.92 -15.71
CA VAL A 322 -14.76 -4.91 -14.62
C VAL A 322 -15.24 -4.28 -13.32
N LEU A 323 -14.75 -3.07 -13.01
CA LEU A 323 -15.14 -2.34 -11.80
C LEU A 323 -16.64 -1.97 -11.78
N GLU A 324 -17.20 -1.55 -12.92
CA GLU A 324 -18.65 -1.30 -13.07
C GLU A 324 -19.45 -2.56 -12.76
N ARG A 325 -19.07 -3.72 -13.28
CA ARG A 325 -19.72 -5.00 -13.00
C ARG A 325 -19.62 -5.39 -11.52
N LYS A 326 -18.42 -5.23 -10.92
CA LYS A 326 -18.21 -5.51 -9.49
C LYS A 326 -18.98 -4.55 -8.57
N GLY A 327 -19.21 -3.32 -9.01
CA GLY A 327 -19.99 -2.32 -8.27
C GLY A 327 -21.52 -2.47 -8.41
N SER A 328 -21.96 -3.26 -9.39
CA SER A 328 -23.41 -3.49 -9.67
C SER A 328 -23.91 -4.83 -9.12
N SER A 329 -23.05 -5.66 -8.54
CA SER A 329 -23.35 -6.95 -7.90
C SER A 329 -23.26 -6.83 -6.40
#